data_5e201f3208337cbbf1106b6a29c37019
#
_entry.id   5e201f3208337cbbf1106b6a29c37019
#
_cell.length_a   1.000
_cell.length_b   1.000
_cell.length_c   1.000
_cell.angle_alpha   90.00
_cell.angle_beta   90.00
_cell.angle_gamma   90.00
#
_symmetry.space_group_name_H-M   'P 1'
#
loop_
_entity.id
_entity.type
_entity.pdbx_description
1 polymer ?
#
loop_
_entity_poly.entity_id
_entity_poly.type
_entity_poly.pdbx_seq_one_letter_code
_entity_poly.pdbx_strand_id
1 'polypeptide(L)'
;MSTATSTGSGRVRVKLPTHLRRLAEVDGEVVLDVPEPPTVGAVLDALEARHPVLRGTVRDRGTGTRRAFVRYVACEQDLSHEPADTVVPEPVVQGHEPFLVVGAMAGG
;
A
#
# COMPACT_ATOMS: atom_id res chain seq x y z
N MET A 1 19.63 20.94 7.12
CA MET A 1 19.22 20.63 7.20
C MET A 1 18.53 19.83 6.98
N SER A 2 18.30 19.76 6.83
CA SER A 2 17.62 18.93 6.31
C SER A 2 16.98 17.96 6.97
N THR A 3 17.39 17.64 7.85
CA THR A 3 16.89 16.70 8.62
C THR A 3 15.51 16.85 9.00
N ALA A 4 15.17 17.95 9.34
CA ALA A 4 13.86 18.19 9.80
C ALA A 4 12.86 17.83 8.79
N THR A 5 13.23 17.95 7.61
CA THR A 5 12.31 17.72 6.57
C THR A 5 11.91 16.30 6.41
N SER A 6 12.69 15.41 6.90
CA SER A 6 12.35 14.03 6.73
C SER A 6 11.50 13.50 7.85
N THR A 7 11.29 14.30 8.87
CA THR A 7 10.49 13.79 9.96
C THR A 7 9.06 13.82 9.54
N GLY A 8 8.31 12.88 9.85
CA GLY A 8 6.89 12.86 9.61
C GLY A 8 6.46 12.21 8.32
N SER A 9 7.36 11.94 7.40
CA SER A 9 6.94 11.20 6.22
C SER A 9 8.08 10.38 5.66
N GLY A 10 7.74 9.31 5.04
CA GLY A 10 8.70 8.46 4.38
C GLY A 10 8.11 8.01 3.06
N ARG A 11 8.95 7.46 2.20
CA ARG A 11 8.50 6.98 0.91
C ARG A 11 8.35 5.49 0.93
N VAL A 12 7.15 5.04 0.60
CA VAL A 12 6.82 3.63 0.55
C VAL A 12 6.56 3.25 -0.89
N ARG A 13 7.18 2.19 -1.34
CA ARG A 13 6.97 1.68 -2.69
C ARG A 13 5.85 0.65 -2.63
N VAL A 14 4.85 0.80 -3.48
CA VAL A 14 3.72 -0.12 -3.53
C VAL A 14 3.68 -0.76 -4.89
N LYS A 15 3.61 -2.08 -4.92
CA LYS A 15 3.50 -2.81 -6.16
C LYS A 15 2.09 -3.37 -6.27
N LEU A 16 1.44 -3.05 -7.38
CA LEU A 16 0.04 -3.42 -7.61
C LEU A 16 -0.04 -4.60 -8.57
N PRO A 17 -1.10 -5.40 -8.48
CA PRO A 17 -1.32 -6.44 -9.48
C PRO A 17 -1.65 -5.80 -10.82
N THR A 18 -1.46 -6.56 -11.89
CA THR A 18 -1.57 -6.04 -13.24
C THR A 18 -2.87 -5.29 -13.51
N HIS A 19 -3.99 -5.86 -13.10
CA HIS A 19 -5.27 -5.23 -13.42
C HIS A 19 -5.45 -3.89 -12.69
N LEU A 20 -4.88 -3.74 -11.50
CA LEU A 20 -4.95 -2.47 -10.81
C LEU A 20 -3.98 -1.47 -11.38
N ARG A 21 -2.82 -1.93 -11.87
CA ARG A 21 -1.91 -1.03 -12.55
C ARG A 21 -2.55 -0.45 -13.80
N ARG A 22 -3.28 -1.27 -14.52
CA ARG A 22 -3.99 -0.79 -15.71
C ARG A 22 -5.05 0.23 -15.34
N LEU A 23 -5.81 -0.07 -14.29
CA LEU A 23 -6.87 0.82 -13.86
C LEU A 23 -6.31 2.17 -13.44
N ALA A 24 -5.20 2.18 -12.72
CA ALA A 24 -4.58 3.41 -12.25
C ALA A 24 -3.65 4.04 -13.30
N GLU A 25 -3.44 3.35 -14.41
CA GLU A 25 -2.58 3.82 -15.50
C GLU A 25 -1.14 4.04 -15.04
N VAL A 26 -0.61 3.09 -14.28
CA VAL A 26 0.78 3.15 -13.84
C VAL A 26 1.56 1.99 -14.45
N ASP A 27 2.80 2.26 -14.79
CA ASP A 27 3.63 1.25 -15.42
C ASP A 27 4.44 0.40 -14.46
N GLY A 28 4.65 0.87 -13.28
CA GLY A 28 5.49 0.16 -12.34
C GLY A 28 4.99 0.36 -10.94
N GLU A 29 5.91 0.49 -10.02
CA GLU A 29 5.55 0.72 -8.63
C GLU A 29 5.04 2.14 -8.43
N VAL A 30 4.17 2.29 -7.46
CA VAL A 30 3.71 3.61 -7.03
C VAL A 30 4.53 3.99 -5.81
N VAL A 31 5.13 5.16 -5.82
CA VAL A 31 5.90 5.65 -4.68
C VAL A 31 5.04 6.65 -3.94
N LEU A 32 4.80 6.41 -2.67
CA LEU A 32 3.89 7.21 -1.87
C LEU A 32 4.61 7.88 -0.72
N ASP A 33 4.24 9.11 -0.43
CA ASP A 33 4.69 9.77 0.78
C ASP A 33 3.70 9.40 1.87
N VAL A 34 4.19 8.77 2.93
CA VAL A 34 3.33 8.26 4.00
C VAL A 34 3.85 8.81 5.32
N PRO A 35 2.96 9.26 6.20
CA PRO A 35 3.40 9.74 7.51
C PRO A 35 4.13 8.65 8.28
N GLU A 36 5.15 9.02 9.03
CA GLU A 36 5.89 8.06 9.84
C GLU A 36 5.33 8.01 11.25
N PRO A 37 5.27 6.81 11.81
CA PRO A 37 5.66 5.55 11.20
C PRO A 37 4.58 5.08 10.23
N PRO A 38 4.95 4.55 9.07
CA PRO A 38 3.95 4.15 8.09
C PRO A 38 3.24 2.88 8.52
N THR A 39 1.93 2.99 8.59
CA THR A 39 1.09 1.85 8.94
C THR A 39 0.45 1.30 7.67
N VAL A 40 -0.06 0.08 7.77
CA VAL A 40 -0.77 -0.54 6.64
C VAL A 40 -1.89 0.39 6.18
N GLY A 41 -2.69 0.89 7.12
CA GLY A 41 -3.79 1.78 6.75
C GLY A 41 -3.33 3.07 6.11
N ALA A 42 -2.25 3.65 6.63
CA ALA A 42 -1.73 4.91 6.08
C ALA A 42 -1.21 4.71 4.66
N VAL A 43 -0.57 3.57 4.39
CA VAL A 43 -0.11 3.25 3.04
C VAL A 43 -1.29 3.17 2.09
N LEU A 44 -2.35 2.50 2.50
CA LEU A 44 -3.53 2.35 1.65
C LEU A 44 -4.28 3.67 1.47
N ASP A 45 -4.33 4.48 2.53
CA ASP A 45 -4.94 5.80 2.42
C ASP A 45 -4.18 6.66 1.41
N ALA A 46 -2.86 6.62 1.46
CA ALA A 46 -2.03 7.39 0.54
C ALA A 46 -2.21 6.88 -0.89
N LEU A 47 -2.31 5.57 -1.06
CA LEU A 47 -2.52 4.99 -2.37
C LEU A 47 -3.84 5.47 -2.98
N GLU A 48 -4.90 5.45 -2.18
CA GLU A 48 -6.22 5.87 -2.66
C GLU A 48 -6.30 7.36 -2.90
N ALA A 49 -5.55 8.14 -2.13
CA ALA A 49 -5.50 9.57 -2.35
C ALA A 49 -4.78 9.90 -3.65
N ARG A 50 -3.71 9.15 -3.94
CA ARG A 50 -2.94 9.37 -5.16
C ARG A 50 -3.70 8.88 -6.39
N HIS A 51 -4.40 7.77 -6.24
CA HIS A 51 -5.15 7.15 -7.33
C HIS A 51 -6.58 6.87 -6.88
N PRO A 52 -7.44 7.89 -6.90
CA PRO A 52 -8.82 7.70 -6.43
C PRO A 52 -9.58 6.59 -7.16
N VAL A 53 -9.18 6.28 -8.38
CA VAL A 53 -9.81 5.22 -9.14
C VAL A 53 -9.68 3.86 -8.45
N LEU A 54 -8.71 3.74 -7.53
CA LEU A 54 -8.51 2.48 -6.81
C LEU A 54 -9.41 2.33 -5.58
N ARG A 55 -10.17 3.36 -5.23
CA ARG A 55 -11.07 3.26 -4.10
C ARG A 55 -12.10 2.17 -4.38
N GLY A 56 -12.29 1.30 -3.40
CA GLY A 56 -13.23 0.19 -3.53
C GLY A 56 -12.64 -1.03 -4.19
N THR A 57 -11.41 -0.96 -4.71
CA THR A 57 -10.80 -2.12 -5.36
C THR A 57 -9.97 -2.94 -4.37
N VAL A 58 -9.30 -2.28 -3.46
CA VAL A 58 -8.43 -2.93 -2.47
C VAL A 58 -9.16 -3.07 -1.15
N ARG A 59 -9.87 -2.01 -0.75
CA ARG A 59 -10.67 -1.99 0.46
C ARG A 59 -12.10 -1.63 0.11
N ASP A 60 -13.05 -2.12 0.90
CA ASP A 60 -14.43 -1.74 0.73
C ASP A 60 -14.59 -0.24 1.02
N ARG A 61 -15.29 0.46 0.17
CA ARG A 61 -15.43 1.91 0.30
C ARG A 61 -16.17 2.33 1.56
N GLY A 62 -17.15 1.54 1.94
CA GLY A 62 -17.97 1.89 3.09
C GLY A 62 -17.33 1.57 4.41
N THR A 63 -16.68 0.41 4.51
CA THR A 63 -16.16 -0.07 5.79
C THR A 63 -14.67 0.06 5.92
N GLY A 64 -13.96 0.24 4.81
CA GLY A 64 -12.49 0.27 4.82
C GLY A 64 -11.87 -1.11 5.00
N THR A 65 -12.67 -2.15 5.00
CA THR A 65 -12.20 -3.51 5.20
C THR A 65 -11.56 -4.04 3.92
N ARG A 66 -10.47 -4.79 4.07
CA ARG A 66 -9.80 -5.41 2.95
C ARG A 66 -10.77 -6.30 2.16
N ARG A 67 -10.70 -6.22 0.86
CA ARG A 67 -11.56 -7.05 0.03
C ARG A 67 -11.08 -8.49 0.09
N ALA A 68 -12.01 -9.42 -0.02
CA ALA A 68 -11.76 -10.83 0.24
C ALA A 68 -10.65 -11.45 -0.60
N PHE A 69 -10.48 -10.98 -1.82
CA PHE A 69 -9.49 -11.59 -2.71
C PHE A 69 -8.23 -10.77 -2.84
N VAL A 70 -8.02 -9.83 -1.95
CA VAL A 70 -6.84 -8.97 -1.96
C VAL A 70 -5.99 -9.31 -0.75
N ARG A 71 -4.68 -9.41 -0.95
CA ARG A 71 -3.75 -9.65 0.13
C ARG A 71 -2.68 -8.59 0.15
N TYR A 72 -2.18 -8.31 1.35
CA TYR A 72 -1.07 -7.40 1.55
C TYR A 72 0.13 -8.21 2.00
N VAL A 73 1.25 -8.07 1.29
CA VAL A 73 2.44 -8.86 1.58
C VAL A 73 3.65 -7.93 1.57
N ALA A 74 4.55 -8.10 2.52
CA ALA A 74 5.79 -7.37 2.54
C ALA A 74 6.83 -8.22 3.24
N CYS A 75 8.04 -8.26 2.72
CA CYS A 75 9.14 -9.03 3.30
C CYS A 75 8.73 -10.49 3.52
N GLU A 76 7.98 -11.02 2.58
CA GLU A 76 7.50 -12.42 2.62
C GLU A 76 6.54 -12.68 3.77
N GLN A 77 5.97 -11.63 4.35
CA GLN A 77 4.98 -11.76 5.40
C GLN A 77 3.63 -11.34 4.88
N ASP A 78 2.60 -12.11 5.20
CA ASP A 78 1.24 -11.78 4.81
C ASP A 78 0.67 -10.84 5.89
N LEU A 79 0.40 -9.62 5.51
CA LEU A 79 -0.12 -8.60 6.42
C LEU A 79 -1.61 -8.42 6.30
N SER A 80 -2.29 -9.31 5.56
CA SER A 80 -3.70 -9.13 5.23
C SER A 80 -4.61 -9.09 6.45
N HIS A 81 -4.22 -9.77 7.50
CA HIS A 81 -5.05 -9.86 8.71
C HIS A 81 -4.57 -8.96 9.83
N GLU A 82 -3.58 -8.13 9.56
CA GLU A 82 -3.08 -7.22 10.58
C GLU A 82 -3.99 -6.00 10.70
N PRO A 83 -4.10 -5.42 11.88
CA PRO A 83 -4.86 -4.18 12.03
C PRO A 83 -4.29 -3.06 11.17
N ALA A 84 -5.13 -2.10 10.83
CA ALA A 84 -4.71 -1.00 9.97
C ALA A 84 -3.60 -0.16 10.58
N ASP A 85 -3.48 -0.15 11.91
CA ASP A 85 -2.45 0.63 12.58
C ASP A 85 -1.15 -0.14 12.78
N THR A 86 -1.02 -1.33 12.19
CA THR A 86 0.22 -2.07 12.23
C THR A 86 1.27 -1.36 11.38
N VAL A 87 2.44 -1.10 11.94
CA VAL A 87 3.53 -0.48 11.20
C VAL A 87 4.11 -1.50 10.22
N VAL A 88 4.35 -1.07 8.99
CA VAL A 88 4.91 -1.97 7.99
C VAL A 88 6.35 -2.34 8.37
N PRO A 89 6.86 -3.47 7.86
CA PRO A 89 8.22 -3.90 8.20
C PRO A 89 9.26 -2.85 7.86
N GLU A 90 10.34 -2.84 8.63
CA GLU A 90 11.39 -1.84 8.49
C GLU A 90 11.95 -1.73 7.06
N PRO A 91 12.21 -2.83 6.34
CA PRO A 91 12.72 -2.68 4.97
C PRO A 91 11.75 -1.94 4.05
N VAL A 92 10.44 -2.01 4.32
CA VAL A 92 9.46 -1.24 3.55
C VAL A 92 9.59 0.23 3.91
N VAL A 93 9.77 0.53 5.19
CA VAL A 93 9.94 1.90 5.64
C VAL A 93 11.16 2.52 4.99
N GLN A 94 12.23 1.74 4.85
CA GLN A 94 13.48 2.22 4.28
C GLN A 94 13.50 2.22 2.75
N GLY A 95 12.45 1.72 2.12
CA GLY A 95 12.40 1.70 0.67
C GLY A 95 13.14 0.56 0.01
N HIS A 96 13.63 -0.39 0.80
CA HIS A 96 14.38 -1.52 0.26
C HIS A 96 13.47 -2.63 -0.27
N GLU A 97 12.29 -2.75 0.30
CA GLU A 97 11.30 -3.76 -0.11
C GLU A 97 9.98 -3.09 -0.38
N PRO A 98 9.24 -3.53 -1.40
CA PRO A 98 7.95 -2.92 -1.68
C PRO A 98 6.86 -3.49 -0.78
N PHE A 99 5.81 -2.71 -0.61
CA PHE A 99 4.55 -3.19 -0.05
C PHE A 99 3.76 -3.75 -1.23
N LEU A 100 3.42 -5.01 -1.17
CA LEU A 100 2.76 -5.68 -2.29
C LEU A 100 1.26 -5.76 -2.06
N VAL A 101 0.50 -5.35 -3.04
CA VAL A 101 -0.93 -5.61 -3.09
C VAL A 101 -1.10 -6.73 -4.10
N VAL A 102 -1.58 -7.87 -3.63
CA VAL A 102 -1.71 -9.05 -4.47
C VAL A 102 -3.18 -9.33 -4.66
N GLY A 103 -3.62 -9.42 -5.89
CA GLY A 103 -5.00 -9.75 -6.16
C GLY A 103 -5.11 -11.21 -6.51
N ALA A 104 -5.97 -11.92 -5.80
CA ALA A 104 -6.25 -13.29 -6.18
C ALA A 104 -7.25 -13.20 -7.32
N MET A 105 -6.74 -13.34 -8.48
CA MET A 105 -7.56 -13.16 -9.66
C MET A 105 -8.28 -14.42 -9.97
N ALA A 106 -9.12 -14.78 -9.13
CA ALA A 106 -9.81 -16.00 -9.34
C ALA A 106 -10.26 -16.09 -10.77
N GLY A 107 -9.94 -17.12 -11.38
CA GLY A 107 -10.38 -17.31 -12.73
C GLY A 107 -9.69 -16.38 -13.69
N GLY A 108 -8.67 -15.85 -13.25
CA GLY A 108 -7.92 -14.96 -14.14
C GLY A 108 -8.18 -13.64 -13.74
#